data_628edb88183743dbd54bdb24a4c23860
#
_entry.id   628edb88183743dbd54bdb24a4c23860
#
_cell.length_a   1.000
_cell.length_b   1.000
_cell.length_c   1.000
_cell.angle_alpha   90.00
_cell.angle_beta   90.00
_cell.angle_gamma   90.00
#
_symmetry.space_group_name_H-M   'P 1'
#
loop_
_entity.id
_entity.type
_entity.pdbx_description
1 polymer ?
#
loop_
_entity_poly.entity_id
_entity_poly.type
_entity_poly.pdbx_seq_one_letter_code
_entity_poly.pdbx_strand_id
1 'polypeptide(L)'
;MATLNFRSRTWQVALLAFLCLLLGMTSLFLIAGASIRANPDERTRKLNGDELIVNPIGSVTHAITIRSASRDVWPWIVQMGAGRAGWYSYDFIDNGGHRSADRILPQFQTVGIGSVFPAVPGAKDAFVVLQYEPERSLVLGWVPPGEHAPITTWALVLEDLPPGCTRLIERGRVRSPYRPYGLPEWLTKRLAPLAHAVMVRKHMLGIAIRSETAARDRATTGCPRSLTH
;
A
#
# COMPACT_ATOMS: atom_id res chain seq x y z
N MET A 1 -5.24 -57.72 10.19
CA MET A 1 -5.23 -56.56 11.12
C MET A 1 -4.18 -55.46 10.84
N ALA A 2 -3.44 -55.50 9.74
CA ALA A 2 -2.36 -54.53 9.47
C ALA A 2 -2.77 -53.32 8.57
N THR A 3 -3.95 -53.32 7.97
CA THR A 3 -4.38 -52.28 7.02
C THR A 3 -4.97 -51.01 7.67
N LEU A 4 -5.41 -51.07 8.92
CA LEU A 4 -5.99 -49.91 9.63
C LEU A 4 -4.94 -48.89 10.10
N ASN A 5 -3.71 -49.31 10.38
CA ASN A 5 -2.65 -48.41 10.86
C ASN A 5 -2.01 -47.55 9.76
N PHE A 6 -2.07 -47.94 8.51
CA PHE A 6 -1.44 -47.20 7.42
C PHE A 6 -2.26 -45.94 7.06
N ARG A 7 -3.60 -46.06 7.06
CA ARG A 7 -4.50 -44.92 6.81
C ARG A 7 -4.42 -43.85 7.89
N SER A 8 -4.27 -44.22 9.16
CA SER A 8 -4.15 -43.26 10.25
C SER A 8 -2.84 -42.47 10.20
N ARG A 9 -1.74 -43.09 9.84
CA ARG A 9 -0.44 -42.42 9.67
C ARG A 9 -0.43 -41.43 8.50
N THR A 10 -1.04 -41.75 7.38
CA THR A 10 -1.11 -40.81 6.25
C THR A 10 -1.93 -39.55 6.56
N TRP A 11 -3.05 -39.68 7.27
CA TRP A 11 -3.83 -38.55 7.74
C TRP A 11 -3.08 -37.69 8.78
N GLN A 12 -2.33 -38.28 9.66
CA GLN A 12 -1.49 -37.55 10.64
C GLN A 12 -0.38 -36.77 9.94
N VAL A 13 0.29 -37.35 8.97
CA VAL A 13 1.33 -36.68 8.17
C VAL A 13 0.72 -35.53 7.35
N ALA A 14 -0.44 -35.73 6.73
CA ALA A 14 -1.14 -34.69 5.97
C ALA A 14 -1.58 -33.53 6.88
N LEU A 15 -2.09 -33.83 8.08
CA LEU A 15 -2.47 -32.82 9.05
C LEU A 15 -1.26 -32.01 9.55
N LEU A 16 -0.16 -32.69 9.86
CA LEU A 16 1.08 -32.03 10.28
C LEU A 16 1.64 -31.15 9.16
N ALA A 17 1.66 -31.62 7.92
CA ALA A 17 2.08 -30.81 6.78
C ALA A 17 1.20 -29.57 6.58
N PHE A 18 -0.12 -29.72 6.73
CA PHE A 18 -1.08 -28.61 6.66
C PHE A 18 -0.86 -27.57 7.77
N LEU A 19 -0.65 -28.05 9.03
CA LEU A 19 -0.35 -27.17 10.16
C LEU A 19 0.98 -26.43 9.98
N CYS A 20 2.02 -27.13 9.51
CA CYS A 20 3.30 -26.50 9.18
C CYS A 20 3.17 -25.43 8.09
N LEU A 21 2.37 -25.71 7.05
CA LEU A 21 2.09 -24.74 5.98
C LEU A 21 1.37 -23.51 6.55
N LEU A 22 0.34 -23.71 7.38
CA LEU A 22 -0.37 -22.61 8.03
C LEU A 22 0.53 -21.77 8.93
N LEU A 23 1.37 -22.40 9.73
CA LEU A 23 2.33 -21.71 10.59
C LEU A 23 3.36 -20.94 9.77
N GLY A 24 3.87 -21.54 8.69
CA GLY A 24 4.81 -20.90 7.77
C GLY A 24 4.18 -19.67 7.08
N MET A 25 2.95 -19.80 6.58
CA MET A 25 2.21 -18.68 5.98
C MET A 25 1.93 -17.57 6.99
N THR A 26 1.53 -17.92 8.21
CA THR A 26 1.26 -16.94 9.28
C THR A 26 2.54 -16.20 9.66
N SER A 27 3.66 -16.92 9.83
CA SER A 27 4.95 -16.31 10.12
C SER A 27 5.43 -15.39 9.01
N LEU A 28 5.32 -15.81 7.76
CA LEU A 28 5.65 -14.98 6.59
C LEU A 28 4.81 -13.70 6.56
N PHE A 29 3.52 -13.81 6.86
CA PHE A 29 2.60 -12.67 6.93
C PHE A 29 2.98 -11.70 8.04
N LEU A 30 3.32 -12.20 9.24
CA LEU A 30 3.74 -11.37 10.37
C LEU A 30 5.05 -10.63 10.07
N ILE A 31 6.04 -11.33 9.48
CA ILE A 31 7.32 -10.73 9.05
C ILE A 31 7.07 -9.67 7.96
N ALA A 32 6.21 -9.96 7.00
CA ALA A 32 5.85 -9.02 5.95
C ALA A 32 5.19 -7.76 6.52
N GLY A 33 4.28 -7.91 7.48
CA GLY A 33 3.62 -6.80 8.17
C GLY A 33 4.59 -5.96 9.01
N ALA A 34 5.60 -6.59 9.61
CA ALA A 34 6.60 -5.88 10.41
C ALA A 34 7.44 -4.90 9.57
N SER A 35 7.68 -5.21 8.28
CA SER A 35 8.51 -4.36 7.39
C SER A 35 7.87 -3.02 7.00
N ILE A 36 6.56 -2.85 7.22
CA ILE A 36 5.80 -1.62 6.92
C ILE A 36 5.08 -1.10 8.17
N ARG A 37 5.64 -1.35 9.33
CA ARG A 37 4.98 -1.01 10.59
C ARG A 37 5.13 0.47 10.90
N ALA A 38 3.99 1.15 11.00
CA ALA A 38 3.93 2.49 11.56
C ALA A 38 4.17 2.44 13.08
N ASN A 39 4.89 3.42 13.62
CA ASN A 39 5.09 3.57 15.06
C ASN A 39 3.79 4.05 15.76
N PRO A 40 3.71 4.02 17.11
CA PRO A 40 2.50 4.43 17.83
C PRO A 40 2.07 5.87 17.53
N ASP A 41 3.00 6.82 17.46
CA ASP A 41 2.71 8.22 17.13
C ASP A 41 2.15 8.36 15.71
N GLU A 42 2.79 7.76 14.71
CA GLU A 42 2.32 7.77 13.32
C GLU A 42 0.90 7.19 13.17
N ARG A 43 0.48 6.27 14.05
CA ARG A 43 -0.87 5.69 14.04
C ARG A 43 -1.93 6.57 14.66
N THR A 44 -1.56 7.42 15.62
CA THR A 44 -2.51 8.18 16.45
C THR A 44 -2.56 9.65 16.14
N ARG A 45 -1.44 10.25 15.72
CA ARG A 45 -1.41 11.68 15.38
C ARG A 45 -2.25 11.98 14.14
N LYS A 46 -2.71 13.22 14.03
CA LYS A 46 -3.42 13.71 12.86
C LYS A 46 -2.48 13.79 11.65
N LEU A 47 -2.94 13.28 10.50
CA LEU A 47 -2.28 13.40 9.20
C LEU A 47 -3.19 14.15 8.22
N ASN A 48 -2.61 14.68 7.14
CA ASN A 48 -3.37 15.28 6.05
C ASN A 48 -4.40 14.29 5.51
N GLY A 49 -5.64 14.75 5.30
CA GLY A 49 -6.75 13.92 4.83
C GLY A 49 -7.58 13.25 5.94
N ASP A 50 -7.15 13.28 7.20
CA ASP A 50 -7.91 12.68 8.30
C ASP A 50 -9.25 13.38 8.54
N GLU A 51 -9.34 14.68 8.26
CA GLU A 51 -10.58 15.46 8.38
C GLU A 51 -11.62 15.15 7.31
N LEU A 52 -11.23 14.52 6.21
CA LEU A 52 -12.16 14.13 5.14
C LEU A 52 -13.08 12.97 5.56
N ILE A 53 -12.61 12.12 6.48
CA ILE A 53 -13.39 11.06 7.12
C ILE A 53 -13.13 11.11 8.62
N VAL A 54 -13.95 11.86 9.36
CA VAL A 54 -13.74 12.12 10.79
C VAL A 54 -13.96 10.88 11.65
N ASN A 55 -15.02 10.11 11.37
CA ASN A 55 -15.38 8.91 12.13
C ASN A 55 -15.29 7.66 11.22
N PRO A 56 -14.08 7.17 10.93
CA PRO A 56 -13.92 6.00 10.07
C PRO A 56 -14.42 4.74 10.77
N ILE A 57 -15.07 3.86 10.02
CA ILE A 57 -15.38 2.49 10.48
C ILE A 57 -14.13 1.59 10.45
N GLY A 58 -13.09 2.01 9.75
CA GLY A 58 -11.78 1.37 9.68
C GLY A 58 -10.70 2.38 9.34
N SER A 59 -9.56 2.25 10.01
CA SER A 59 -8.35 3.03 9.73
C SER A 59 -7.14 2.13 9.84
N VAL A 60 -6.22 2.24 8.89
CA VAL A 60 -4.97 1.51 8.87
C VAL A 60 -3.84 2.46 8.52
N THR A 61 -2.70 2.32 9.21
CA THR A 61 -1.51 3.14 8.95
C THR A 61 -0.31 2.23 8.79
N HIS A 62 0.41 2.42 7.68
CA HIS A 62 1.67 1.77 7.36
C HIS A 62 2.75 2.82 7.18
N ALA A 63 4.00 2.45 7.41
CA ALA A 63 5.11 3.39 7.20
C ALA A 63 6.41 2.64 6.93
N ILE A 64 7.24 3.22 6.04
CA ILE A 64 8.61 2.75 5.78
C ILE A 64 9.57 3.94 5.76
N THR A 65 10.84 3.66 6.01
CA THR A 65 11.91 4.62 5.76
C THR A 65 12.55 4.33 4.41
N ILE A 66 12.64 5.34 3.56
CA ILE A 66 13.22 5.31 2.21
C ILE A 66 14.55 6.05 2.25
N ARG A 67 15.60 5.44 1.73
CA ARG A 67 16.94 6.05 1.64
C ARG A 67 17.08 6.95 0.42
N SER A 68 16.20 7.94 0.37
CA SER A 68 16.14 8.96 -0.66
C SER A 68 15.43 10.19 -0.12
N ALA A 69 15.75 11.36 -0.56
CA ALA A 69 15.08 12.60 -0.15
C ALA A 69 13.64 12.65 -0.69
N SER A 70 12.73 13.36 -0.01
CA SER A 70 11.31 13.46 -0.41
C SER A 70 11.13 13.97 -1.84
N ARG A 71 11.95 14.92 -2.28
CA ARG A 71 11.97 15.39 -3.68
C ARG A 71 12.26 14.28 -4.71
N ASP A 72 12.95 13.21 -4.30
CA ASP A 72 13.29 12.07 -5.17
C ASP A 72 12.25 10.94 -5.08
N VAL A 73 11.49 10.88 -3.98
CA VAL A 73 10.37 9.96 -3.78
C VAL A 73 9.12 10.48 -4.46
N TRP A 74 8.85 11.78 -4.36
CA TRP A 74 7.65 12.44 -4.83
C TRP A 74 7.27 12.15 -6.30
N PRO A 75 8.20 12.21 -7.26
CA PRO A 75 7.90 11.92 -8.66
C PRO A 75 7.29 10.53 -8.91
N TRP A 76 7.65 9.55 -8.06
CA TRP A 76 7.08 8.19 -8.13
C TRP A 76 5.66 8.13 -7.61
N ILE A 77 5.35 8.92 -6.58
CA ILE A 77 4.01 9.00 -6.00
C ILE A 77 3.03 9.65 -6.97
N VAL A 78 3.39 10.78 -7.57
CA VAL A 78 2.45 11.53 -8.42
C VAL A 78 2.15 10.86 -9.75
N GLN A 79 3.01 10.00 -10.24
CA GLN A 79 2.79 9.31 -11.52
C GLN A 79 2.04 7.99 -11.40
N MET A 80 1.83 7.44 -10.20
CA MET A 80 1.21 6.13 -10.00
C MET A 80 -0.24 6.06 -10.54
N GLY A 81 -0.79 4.85 -10.65
CA GLY A 81 -2.14 4.58 -11.13
C GLY A 81 -2.18 3.66 -12.33
N ALA A 82 -3.28 2.91 -12.47
CA ALA A 82 -3.51 2.03 -13.61
C ALA A 82 -3.60 2.84 -14.91
N GLY A 83 -2.93 2.36 -15.97
CA GLY A 83 -2.84 3.12 -17.23
C GLY A 83 -1.96 4.37 -17.17
N ARG A 84 -1.32 4.63 -16.03
CA ARG A 84 -0.28 5.64 -15.81
C ARG A 84 1.06 4.92 -15.62
N ALA A 85 1.73 5.11 -14.48
CA ALA A 85 2.98 4.42 -14.17
C ALA A 85 2.80 3.05 -13.48
N GLY A 86 1.56 2.60 -13.31
CA GLY A 86 1.22 1.45 -12.46
C GLY A 86 1.22 1.81 -10.98
N TRP A 87 0.84 0.84 -10.14
CA TRP A 87 0.75 1.02 -8.69
C TRP A 87 2.00 0.53 -7.94
N TYR A 88 3.03 0.04 -8.66
CA TYR A 88 4.26 -0.56 -8.10
C TYR A 88 3.98 -1.74 -7.17
N SER A 89 2.83 -2.36 -7.33
CA SER A 89 2.32 -3.47 -6.54
C SER A 89 2.31 -4.78 -7.36
N TYR A 90 1.20 -5.47 -7.41
CA TYR A 90 1.03 -6.68 -8.18
C TYR A 90 0.38 -6.34 -9.54
N ASP A 91 1.20 -6.03 -10.52
CA ASP A 91 0.78 -5.55 -11.86
C ASP A 91 -0.31 -6.44 -12.51
N PHE A 92 -0.30 -7.73 -12.21
CA PHE A 92 -1.34 -8.65 -12.69
C PHE A 92 -2.73 -8.36 -12.08
N ILE A 93 -2.77 -7.84 -10.84
CA ILE A 93 -4.01 -7.57 -10.11
C ILE A 93 -4.52 -6.16 -10.43
N ASP A 94 -3.64 -5.16 -10.34
CA ASP A 94 -4.00 -3.75 -10.29
C ASP A 94 -3.60 -2.94 -11.53
N ASN A 95 -2.84 -3.55 -12.47
CA ASN A 95 -2.40 -2.88 -13.69
C ASN A 95 -2.65 -3.68 -14.98
N GLY A 96 -3.57 -4.67 -14.94
CA GLY A 96 -3.93 -5.50 -16.10
C GLY A 96 -2.77 -6.30 -16.69
N GLY A 97 -1.77 -6.64 -15.88
CA GLY A 97 -0.56 -7.35 -16.29
C GLY A 97 0.53 -6.46 -16.93
N HIS A 98 0.25 -5.19 -17.15
CA HIS A 98 1.26 -4.24 -17.64
C HIS A 98 2.25 -3.90 -16.52
N ARG A 99 3.56 -3.99 -16.80
CA ARG A 99 4.59 -3.68 -15.81
C ARG A 99 4.52 -2.23 -15.38
N SER A 100 4.57 -2.01 -14.07
CA SER A 100 4.76 -0.67 -13.50
C SER A 100 6.07 -0.06 -13.98
N ALA A 101 6.07 1.23 -14.27
CA ALA A 101 7.21 1.96 -14.80
C ALA A 101 8.43 1.88 -13.86
N ASP A 102 9.60 1.78 -14.45
CA ASP A 102 10.92 1.80 -13.79
C ASP A 102 11.65 3.13 -13.94
N ARG A 103 10.99 4.14 -14.54
CA ARG A 103 11.49 5.49 -14.77
C ARG A 103 10.41 6.53 -14.50
N ILE A 104 10.83 7.79 -14.33
CA ILE A 104 9.92 8.92 -14.26
C ILE A 104 9.36 9.21 -15.65
N LEU A 105 8.03 9.34 -15.69
CA LEU A 105 7.26 9.63 -16.90
C LEU A 105 6.79 11.10 -16.86
N PRO A 106 7.40 12.00 -17.68
CA PRO A 106 7.10 13.44 -17.62
C PRO A 106 5.64 13.79 -17.77
N GLN A 107 4.89 13.06 -18.59
CA GLN A 107 3.47 13.29 -18.83
C GLN A 107 2.57 13.09 -17.61
N PHE A 108 3.07 12.43 -16.56
CA PHE A 108 2.31 12.20 -15.32
C PHE A 108 2.82 12.99 -14.12
N GLN A 109 3.72 13.96 -14.34
CA GLN A 109 4.27 14.76 -13.24
C GLN A 109 3.41 15.96 -12.85
N THR A 110 2.50 16.38 -13.75
CA THR A 110 1.55 17.47 -13.46
C THR A 110 0.31 16.89 -12.79
N VAL A 111 0.20 17.09 -11.49
CA VAL A 111 -0.90 16.61 -10.64
C VAL A 111 -1.40 17.76 -9.77
N GLY A 112 -2.68 17.79 -9.50
CA GLY A 112 -3.32 18.73 -8.60
C GLY A 112 -4.66 18.20 -8.10
N ILE A 113 -5.38 18.99 -7.30
CA ILE A 113 -6.72 18.64 -6.82
C ILE A 113 -7.62 18.34 -8.01
N GLY A 114 -8.38 17.25 -7.94
CA GLY A 114 -9.25 16.76 -9.02
C GLY A 114 -8.54 15.84 -10.03
N SER A 115 -7.22 15.70 -10.00
CA SER A 115 -6.51 14.72 -10.85
C SER A 115 -6.99 13.31 -10.56
N VAL A 116 -7.14 12.50 -11.63
CA VAL A 116 -7.70 11.14 -11.56
C VAL A 116 -6.58 10.09 -11.61
N PHE A 117 -6.67 9.14 -10.69
CA PHE A 117 -5.80 7.98 -10.59
C PHE A 117 -6.66 6.71 -10.75
N PRO A 118 -6.73 6.12 -11.95
CA PRO A 118 -7.57 4.94 -12.18
C PRO A 118 -7.14 3.79 -11.27
N ALA A 119 -8.12 3.14 -10.62
CA ALA A 119 -7.85 2.06 -9.66
C ALA A 119 -7.33 0.79 -10.35
N VAL A 120 -8.00 0.38 -11.43
CA VAL A 120 -7.60 -0.72 -12.31
C VAL A 120 -7.92 -0.35 -13.76
N PRO A 121 -7.25 -0.96 -14.75
CA PRO A 121 -7.51 -0.67 -16.16
C PRO A 121 -8.97 -0.96 -16.53
N GLY A 122 -9.60 0.01 -17.22
CA GLY A 122 -10.98 -0.12 -17.72
C GLY A 122 -12.07 -0.02 -16.66
N ALA A 123 -11.75 0.11 -15.39
CA ALA A 123 -12.75 0.39 -14.35
C ALA A 123 -13.26 1.82 -14.43
N LYS A 124 -14.55 1.99 -14.11
CA LYS A 124 -15.14 3.32 -13.92
C LYS A 124 -14.71 3.94 -12.59
N ASP A 125 -14.27 3.10 -11.66
CA ASP A 125 -13.81 3.52 -10.33
C ASP A 125 -12.38 4.07 -10.42
N ALA A 126 -12.19 5.24 -9.86
CA ALA A 126 -10.91 5.92 -9.81
C ALA A 126 -10.77 6.66 -8.48
N PHE A 127 -9.54 6.80 -8.05
CA PHE A 127 -9.21 7.75 -7.00
C PHE A 127 -9.09 9.15 -7.59
N VAL A 128 -9.51 10.13 -6.82
CA VAL A 128 -9.38 11.55 -7.15
C VAL A 128 -8.49 12.21 -6.11
N VAL A 129 -7.61 13.10 -6.53
CA VAL A 129 -6.80 13.90 -5.61
C VAL A 129 -7.70 14.88 -4.89
N LEU A 130 -7.80 14.74 -3.59
CA LEU A 130 -8.60 15.60 -2.70
C LEU A 130 -7.75 16.65 -2.01
N GLN A 131 -6.49 16.33 -1.69
CA GLN A 131 -5.51 17.26 -1.14
C GLN A 131 -4.15 17.01 -1.76
N TYR A 132 -3.39 18.06 -1.91
CA TYR A 132 -2.12 18.04 -2.61
C TYR A 132 -1.18 19.09 -2.04
N GLU A 133 -0.05 18.65 -1.51
CA GLU A 133 1.06 19.46 -1.06
C GLU A 133 2.35 18.88 -1.63
N PRO A 134 2.97 19.55 -2.63
CA PRO A 134 4.15 19.04 -3.32
C PRO A 134 5.25 18.59 -2.36
N GLU A 135 5.83 17.42 -2.64
CA GLU A 135 6.91 16.79 -1.87
C GLU A 135 6.57 16.48 -0.39
N ARG A 136 5.32 16.70 0.02
CA ARG A 136 4.86 16.50 1.39
C ARG A 136 3.69 15.55 1.53
N SER A 137 2.62 15.76 0.79
CA SER A 137 1.46 14.89 0.89
C SER A 137 0.60 14.84 -0.36
N LEU A 138 0.06 13.67 -0.61
CA LEU A 138 -0.97 13.40 -1.62
C LEU A 138 -2.09 12.62 -0.94
N VAL A 139 -3.31 13.18 -0.97
CA VAL A 139 -4.50 12.51 -0.44
C VAL A 139 -5.41 12.15 -1.60
N LEU A 140 -5.58 10.86 -1.81
CA LEU A 140 -6.49 10.28 -2.76
C LEU A 140 -7.80 9.91 -2.06
N GLY A 141 -8.92 10.07 -2.75
CA GLY A 141 -10.22 9.61 -2.26
C GLY A 141 -11.04 8.96 -3.35
N TRP A 142 -11.82 7.97 -2.97
CA TRP A 142 -12.87 7.46 -3.83
C TRP A 142 -14.20 8.08 -3.44
N VAL A 143 -14.75 8.85 -4.38
CA VAL A 143 -16.04 9.54 -4.26
C VAL A 143 -17.00 8.86 -5.22
N PRO A 144 -18.03 8.13 -4.73
CA PRO A 144 -19.00 7.50 -5.61
C PRO A 144 -19.77 8.52 -6.42
N PRO A 145 -20.25 8.14 -7.62
CA PRO A 145 -21.10 9.01 -8.43
C PRO A 145 -22.33 9.52 -7.65
N GLY A 146 -22.54 10.84 -7.65
CA GLY A 146 -23.66 11.48 -6.94
C GLY A 146 -23.40 11.76 -5.45
N GLU A 147 -22.27 11.35 -4.89
CA GLU A 147 -21.84 11.73 -3.54
C GLU A 147 -20.89 12.94 -3.58
N HIS A 148 -20.89 13.71 -2.46
CA HIS A 148 -20.00 14.88 -2.28
C HIS A 148 -18.83 14.61 -1.33
N ALA A 149 -18.83 13.46 -0.66
CA ALA A 149 -17.81 13.09 0.30
C ALA A 149 -17.21 11.71 -0.04
N PRO A 150 -15.90 11.53 0.19
CA PRO A 150 -15.26 10.25 -0.08
C PRO A 150 -15.78 9.17 0.89
N ILE A 151 -15.92 7.95 0.40
CA ILE A 151 -16.18 6.79 1.25
C ILE A 151 -14.89 6.11 1.70
N THR A 152 -13.80 6.35 0.98
CA THR A 152 -12.46 5.98 1.40
C THR A 152 -11.46 7.08 1.06
N THR A 153 -10.45 7.25 1.91
CA THR A 153 -9.29 8.10 1.64
C THR A 153 -8.02 7.29 1.77
N TRP A 154 -7.02 7.67 1.00
CA TRP A 154 -5.68 7.13 1.05
C TRP A 154 -4.69 8.28 1.04
N ALA A 155 -4.11 8.57 2.19
CA ALA A 155 -3.11 9.61 2.38
C ALA A 155 -1.71 9.01 2.25
N LEU A 156 -0.86 9.63 1.43
CA LEU A 156 0.58 9.38 1.35
C LEU A 156 1.28 10.63 1.85
N VAL A 157 1.99 10.51 2.97
CA VAL A 157 2.68 11.61 3.63
C VAL A 157 4.17 11.34 3.64
N LEU A 158 4.96 12.33 3.23
CA LEU A 158 6.41 12.30 3.24
C LEU A 158 6.94 13.20 4.34
N GLU A 159 7.83 12.68 5.16
CA GLU A 159 8.52 13.41 6.20
C GLU A 159 10.04 13.25 6.01
N ASP A 160 10.72 14.37 5.95
CA ASP A 160 12.16 14.37 5.81
C ASP A 160 12.83 13.85 7.09
N LEU A 161 13.73 12.89 6.92
CA LEU A 161 14.59 12.38 7.98
C LEU A 161 16.04 12.70 7.65
N PRO A 162 16.81 13.29 8.59
CA PRO A 162 18.24 13.47 8.38
C PRO A 162 19.01 12.15 8.49
N PRO A 163 20.11 11.96 7.71
CA PRO A 163 20.53 12.76 6.57
C PRO A 163 19.96 12.26 5.24
N GLY A 164 19.03 13.01 4.63
CA GLY A 164 18.56 12.76 3.27
C GLY A 164 17.72 11.50 3.04
N CYS A 165 17.08 10.99 4.09
CA CYS A 165 16.09 9.92 4.04
C CYS A 165 14.66 10.49 4.10
N THR A 166 13.68 9.68 3.77
CA THR A 166 12.25 10.03 3.85
C THR A 166 11.49 8.98 4.61
N ARG A 167 10.63 9.39 5.52
CA ARG A 167 9.59 8.55 6.08
C ARG A 167 8.34 8.66 5.20
N LEU A 168 7.97 7.58 4.52
CA LEU A 168 6.70 7.47 3.82
C LEU A 168 5.69 6.85 4.77
N ILE A 169 4.61 7.57 5.05
CA ILE A 169 3.49 7.12 5.87
C ILE A 169 2.26 7.05 4.97
N GLU A 170 1.62 5.91 4.96
CA GLU A 170 0.37 5.69 4.24
C GLU A 170 -0.76 5.40 5.22
N ARG A 171 -1.85 6.18 5.11
CA ARG A 171 -3.06 5.99 5.91
C ARG A 171 -4.28 5.82 5.04
N GLY A 172 -4.92 4.66 5.17
CA GLY A 172 -6.24 4.41 4.60
C GLY A 172 -7.33 4.61 5.65
N ARG A 173 -8.42 5.31 5.29
CA ARG A 173 -9.62 5.47 6.12
C ARG A 173 -10.85 5.12 5.31
N VAL A 174 -11.84 4.49 5.96
CA VAL A 174 -13.08 4.05 5.32
C VAL A 174 -14.27 4.51 6.13
N ARG A 175 -15.24 5.15 5.49
CA ARG A 175 -16.49 5.65 6.09
C ARG A 175 -17.64 4.65 6.00
N SER A 176 -17.67 3.85 4.94
CA SER A 176 -18.77 2.93 4.66
C SER A 176 -18.23 1.54 4.26
N PRO A 177 -18.95 0.46 4.60
CA PRO A 177 -18.53 -0.87 4.17
C PRO A 177 -18.49 -0.98 2.65
N TYR A 178 -17.34 -1.37 2.15
CA TYR A 178 -17.18 -1.72 0.73
C TYR A 178 -17.48 -3.20 0.54
N ARG A 179 -18.39 -3.51 -0.37
CA ARG A 179 -18.79 -4.89 -0.70
C ARG A 179 -18.37 -5.24 -2.13
N PRO A 180 -17.09 -5.55 -2.36
CA PRO A 180 -16.62 -5.90 -3.69
C PRO A 180 -17.30 -7.20 -4.14
N TYR A 181 -17.81 -7.21 -5.37
CA TYR A 181 -18.39 -8.40 -6.00
C TYR A 181 -19.54 -9.06 -5.22
N GLY A 182 -20.26 -8.32 -4.37
CA GLY A 182 -21.39 -8.87 -3.60
C GLY A 182 -20.99 -9.81 -2.46
N LEU A 183 -19.70 -9.85 -2.09
CA LEU A 183 -19.22 -10.69 -0.98
C LEU A 183 -19.90 -10.32 0.35
N PRO A 184 -20.18 -11.30 1.22
CA PRO A 184 -20.71 -11.04 2.56
C PRO A 184 -19.79 -10.11 3.36
N GLU A 185 -20.38 -9.16 4.07
CA GLU A 185 -19.64 -8.14 4.82
C GLU A 185 -18.67 -8.74 5.86
N TRP A 186 -19.07 -9.80 6.55
CA TRP A 186 -18.23 -10.48 7.53
C TRP A 186 -16.94 -11.04 6.90
N LEU A 187 -17.04 -11.55 5.66
CA LEU A 187 -15.90 -12.09 4.93
C LEU A 187 -15.00 -10.95 4.44
N THR A 188 -15.60 -9.88 3.89
CA THR A 188 -14.87 -8.69 3.45
C THR A 188 -14.13 -8.05 4.62
N LYS A 189 -14.78 -7.88 5.78
CA LYS A 189 -14.13 -7.33 6.98
C LYS A 189 -12.91 -8.15 7.44
N ARG A 190 -12.90 -9.46 7.22
CA ARG A 190 -11.76 -10.33 7.59
C ARG A 190 -10.66 -10.36 6.56
N LEU A 191 -11.02 -10.39 5.27
CA LEU A 191 -10.04 -10.58 4.19
C LEU A 191 -9.46 -9.27 3.66
N ALA A 192 -10.25 -8.17 3.64
CA ALA A 192 -9.80 -6.91 3.09
C ALA A 192 -8.53 -6.34 3.78
N PRO A 193 -8.40 -6.37 5.12
CA PRO A 193 -7.18 -5.91 5.77
C PRO A 193 -5.93 -6.73 5.40
N LEU A 194 -6.10 -8.04 5.18
CA LEU A 194 -5.01 -8.93 4.78
C LEU A 194 -4.57 -8.66 3.35
N ALA A 195 -5.53 -8.58 2.42
CA ALA A 195 -5.25 -8.25 1.03
C ALA A 195 -4.62 -6.85 0.91
N HIS A 196 -5.16 -5.87 1.65
CA HIS A 196 -4.60 -4.52 1.71
C HIS A 196 -3.16 -4.52 2.21
N ALA A 197 -2.84 -5.20 3.32
CA ALA A 197 -1.49 -5.26 3.87
C ALA A 197 -0.47 -5.86 2.88
N VAL A 198 -0.87 -6.89 2.13
CA VAL A 198 -0.02 -7.52 1.10
C VAL A 198 0.23 -6.56 -0.06
N MET A 199 -0.82 -5.89 -0.55
CA MET A 199 -0.72 -4.97 -1.68
C MET A 199 0.03 -3.70 -1.32
N VAL A 200 -0.30 -3.07 -0.19
CA VAL A 200 0.36 -1.84 0.27
C VAL A 200 1.84 -2.07 0.57
N ARG A 201 2.18 -3.23 1.13
CA ARG A 201 3.59 -3.59 1.35
C ARG A 201 4.36 -3.61 0.04
N LYS A 202 3.82 -4.28 -0.98
CA LYS A 202 4.47 -4.35 -2.30
C LYS A 202 4.58 -2.97 -2.94
N HIS A 203 3.54 -2.16 -2.83
CA HIS A 203 3.47 -0.79 -3.30
C HIS A 203 4.56 0.10 -2.66
N MET A 204 4.59 0.17 -1.33
CA MET A 204 5.56 0.99 -0.59
C MET A 204 7.01 0.58 -0.90
N LEU A 205 7.29 -0.73 -0.90
CA LEU A 205 8.62 -1.24 -1.29
C LEU A 205 8.93 -0.96 -2.76
N GLY A 206 7.93 -0.98 -3.62
CA GLY A 206 8.04 -0.63 -5.03
C GLY A 206 8.46 0.83 -5.25
N ILE A 207 7.91 1.76 -4.46
CA ILE A 207 8.32 3.17 -4.43
C ILE A 207 9.77 3.28 -3.90
N ALA A 208 10.05 2.63 -2.76
CA ALA A 208 11.38 2.70 -2.13
C ALA A 208 12.49 2.23 -3.07
N ILE A 209 12.33 1.06 -3.69
CA ILE A 209 13.32 0.49 -4.61
C ILE A 209 13.60 1.45 -5.78
N ARG A 210 12.57 2.04 -6.35
CA ARG A 210 12.68 2.94 -7.52
C ARG A 210 13.37 4.25 -7.15
N SER A 211 12.92 4.89 -6.08
CA SER A 211 13.50 6.16 -5.63
C SER A 211 14.94 5.99 -5.15
N GLU A 212 15.25 4.93 -4.41
CA GLU A 212 16.61 4.63 -3.95
C GLU A 212 17.57 4.28 -5.10
N THR A 213 17.07 3.59 -6.14
CA THR A 213 17.86 3.29 -7.34
C THR A 213 18.17 4.57 -8.10
N ALA A 214 17.16 5.38 -8.39
CA ALA A 214 17.32 6.65 -9.07
C ALA A 214 18.21 7.64 -8.31
N ALA A 215 18.19 7.61 -6.97
CA ALA A 215 19.07 8.45 -6.15
C ALA A 215 20.52 7.96 -6.17
N ARG A 216 20.76 6.65 -6.18
CA ARG A 216 22.12 6.06 -6.31
C ARG A 216 22.75 6.41 -7.65
N ASP A 217 21.98 6.36 -8.73
CA ASP A 217 22.43 6.68 -10.07
C ASP A 217 22.85 8.16 -10.19
N ARG A 218 22.28 9.04 -9.34
CA ARG A 218 22.65 10.46 -9.26
C ARG A 218 23.77 10.78 -8.27
N ALA A 219 24.34 9.78 -7.59
CA ALA A 219 25.42 9.90 -6.60
C ALA A 219 25.14 10.90 -5.44
N THR A 220 23.89 11.03 -4.98
CA THR A 220 23.46 12.08 -4.04
C THR A 220 22.92 11.59 -2.70
N THR A 221 23.24 10.39 -2.22
CA THR A 221 22.63 9.89 -1.00
C THR A 221 23.58 9.77 0.18
N GLY A 222 23.27 10.53 1.24
CA GLY A 222 23.89 10.41 2.55
C GLY A 222 23.12 9.59 3.59
N CYS A 223 22.07 8.84 3.22
CA CYS A 223 21.29 8.05 4.18
C CYS A 223 22.00 6.75 4.58
N PRO A 224 22.30 6.51 5.88
CA PRO A 224 22.99 5.31 6.34
C PRO A 224 22.11 4.05 6.25
N ARG A 225 22.77 2.88 6.08
CA ARG A 225 22.08 1.58 6.03
C ARG A 225 21.44 1.14 7.37
N SER A 226 21.77 1.79 8.49
CA SER A 226 21.43 1.37 9.84
C SER A 226 20.04 1.81 10.35
N LEU A 227 19.23 2.52 9.58
CA LEU A 227 17.90 3.01 10.01
C LEU A 227 16.73 2.06 9.69
N THR A 228 17.01 0.79 9.37
CA THR A 228 15.96 -0.24 9.24
C THR A 228 15.76 -0.93 10.58
N HIS A 229 14.92 -0.36 11.43
CA HIS A 229 14.36 -1.03 12.62
C HIS A 229 12.85 -1.13 12.50
#